data_97c4c61b45585644eb3d591e8621d0a1
#
_entry.id   97c4c61b45585644eb3d591e8621d0a1
#
_cell.length_a   1.000
_cell.length_b   1.000
_cell.length_c   1.000
_cell.angle_alpha   90.00
_cell.angle_beta   90.00
_cell.angle_gamma   90.00
#
_symmetry.space_group_name_H-M   'P 1'
#
loop_
_entity.id
_entity.type
_entity.pdbx_description
1 polymer ?
#
loop_
_entity_poly.entity_id
_entity_poly.type
_entity_poly.pdbx_seq_one_letter_code
_entity_poly.pdbx_strand_id
1 'polypeptide(L)'
;KFSALDYLLKPINGDELKTAVAKAKTINTSEVQVQIENFIKNQSLQNQNKRIALQTSQGIFIHEIKSILKCTSEGNYTHIHFIDGKKLLISKPLKEFEDLLCNNGFERIHHSHIINLNHLTSFIFKDGGYVVMSDKSSLPVSKRKKASLLEILNRMNGI
;
A
#
# COMPACT_ATOMS: atom_id res chain seq x y z
N LYS A 1 -16.90 -14.91 -1.24
CA LYS A 1 -17.81 -15.46 -2.26
C LYS A 1 -17.09 -15.35 -3.60
N PHE A 2 -16.77 -16.49 -4.22
CA PHE A 2 -16.26 -16.52 -5.60
C PHE A 2 -17.45 -16.17 -6.51
N SER A 3 -17.28 -15.15 -7.33
CA SER A 3 -18.26 -14.72 -8.32
C SER A 3 -18.08 -15.57 -9.57
N ALA A 4 -18.63 -16.78 -9.57
CA ALA A 4 -18.66 -17.63 -10.76
C ALA A 4 -19.84 -17.20 -11.64
N LEU A 5 -19.61 -17.13 -12.94
CA LEU A 5 -20.61 -16.77 -13.95
C LEU A 5 -21.63 -17.88 -14.17
N ASP A 6 -21.19 -19.11 -14.05
CA ASP A 6 -22.03 -20.32 -14.19
C ASP A 6 -21.30 -21.55 -13.62
N TYR A 7 -22.04 -22.63 -13.35
CA TYR A 7 -21.51 -23.91 -12.88
C TYR A 7 -21.91 -25.00 -13.86
N LEU A 8 -20.92 -25.78 -14.30
CA LEU A 8 -21.16 -26.95 -15.16
C LEU A 8 -20.90 -28.22 -14.35
N LEU A 9 -21.88 -29.12 -14.28
CA LEU A 9 -21.74 -30.40 -13.64
C LEU A 9 -21.06 -31.41 -14.59
N LYS A 10 -20.24 -32.28 -14.03
CA LYS A 10 -19.65 -33.41 -14.80
C LYS A 10 -20.61 -34.64 -14.76
N PRO A 11 -20.87 -35.31 -15.89
CA PRO A 11 -20.31 -35.12 -17.24
C PRO A 11 -20.87 -33.86 -17.92
N ILE A 12 -19.99 -33.08 -18.62
CA ILE A 12 -20.35 -31.82 -19.23
C ILE A 12 -21.28 -32.07 -20.42
N ASN A 13 -22.46 -31.47 -20.36
CA ASN A 13 -23.41 -31.43 -21.48
C ASN A 13 -23.01 -30.31 -22.47
N GLY A 14 -22.91 -30.67 -23.77
CA GLY A 14 -22.50 -29.70 -24.81
C GLY A 14 -23.43 -28.48 -24.96
N ASP A 15 -24.71 -28.63 -24.66
CA ASP A 15 -25.66 -27.51 -24.74
C ASP A 15 -25.61 -26.59 -23.52
N GLU A 16 -25.34 -27.12 -22.34
CA GLU A 16 -25.04 -26.34 -21.12
C GLU A 16 -23.75 -25.54 -21.31
N LEU A 17 -22.70 -26.14 -21.90
CA LEU A 17 -21.46 -25.43 -22.22
C LEU A 17 -21.68 -24.30 -23.20
N LYS A 18 -22.48 -24.50 -24.27
CA LYS A 18 -22.83 -23.45 -25.23
C LYS A 18 -23.57 -22.28 -24.54
N THR A 19 -24.49 -22.59 -23.63
CA THR A 19 -25.26 -21.61 -22.89
C THR A 19 -24.35 -20.80 -21.94
N ALA A 20 -23.45 -21.45 -21.24
CA ALA A 20 -22.49 -20.80 -20.36
C ALA A 20 -21.51 -19.90 -21.14
N VAL A 21 -21.04 -20.35 -22.32
CA VAL A 21 -20.19 -19.56 -23.21
C VAL A 21 -20.96 -18.37 -23.80
N ALA A 22 -22.25 -18.54 -24.17
CA ALA A 22 -23.09 -17.45 -24.64
C ALA A 22 -23.28 -16.38 -23.56
N LYS A 23 -23.56 -16.76 -22.31
CA LYS A 23 -23.61 -15.84 -21.16
C LYS A 23 -22.30 -15.10 -20.97
N ALA A 24 -21.15 -15.78 -21.06
CA ALA A 24 -19.83 -15.15 -20.95
C ALA A 24 -19.58 -14.12 -22.07
N LYS A 25 -20.09 -14.35 -23.29
CA LYS A 25 -19.97 -13.43 -24.43
C LYS A 25 -20.91 -12.23 -24.35
N THR A 26 -22.03 -12.33 -23.65
CA THR A 26 -23.01 -11.24 -23.49
C THR A 26 -22.66 -10.28 -22.35
N ILE A 27 -21.65 -10.60 -21.57
CA ILE A 27 -21.15 -9.67 -20.55
C ILE A 27 -20.55 -8.48 -21.27
N ASN A 28 -21.28 -7.39 -21.24
CA ASN A 28 -20.87 -6.13 -21.85
C ASN A 28 -19.59 -5.67 -21.14
N THR A 29 -18.48 -5.64 -21.86
CA THR A 29 -17.15 -5.28 -21.32
C THR A 29 -17.18 -3.94 -20.60
N SER A 30 -18.10 -3.05 -20.98
CA SER A 30 -18.32 -1.76 -20.34
C SER A 30 -18.90 -1.87 -18.92
N GLU A 31 -19.86 -2.78 -18.68
CA GLU A 31 -20.44 -2.96 -17.34
C GLU A 31 -19.46 -3.60 -16.36
N VAL A 32 -18.66 -4.57 -16.84
CA VAL A 32 -17.59 -5.18 -16.04
C VAL A 32 -16.50 -4.17 -15.73
N GLN A 33 -16.11 -3.33 -16.68
CA GLN A 33 -15.16 -2.24 -16.44
C GLN A 33 -15.68 -1.26 -15.39
N VAL A 34 -16.95 -0.82 -15.48
CA VAL A 34 -17.56 0.07 -14.50
C VAL A 34 -17.62 -0.59 -13.10
N GLN A 35 -17.93 -1.89 -13.03
CA GLN A 35 -17.93 -2.61 -11.75
C GLN A 35 -16.52 -2.73 -11.17
N ILE A 36 -15.50 -3.01 -11.99
CA ILE A 36 -14.09 -3.06 -11.58
C ILE A 36 -13.62 -1.67 -11.13
N GLU A 37 -13.92 -0.63 -11.87
CA GLU A 37 -13.59 0.76 -11.49
C GLU A 37 -14.25 1.18 -10.18
N ASN A 38 -15.54 0.84 -9.98
CA ASN A 38 -16.25 1.09 -8.74
C ASN A 38 -15.67 0.28 -7.58
N PHE A 39 -15.26 -0.98 -7.82
CA PHE A 39 -14.58 -1.80 -6.81
C PHE A 39 -13.22 -1.22 -6.43
N ILE A 40 -12.42 -0.79 -7.40
CA ILE A 40 -11.13 -0.12 -7.17
C ILE A 40 -11.33 1.21 -6.43
N LYS A 41 -12.31 2.02 -6.83
CA LYS A 41 -12.66 3.28 -6.14
C LYS A 41 -13.10 3.02 -4.70
N ASN A 42 -13.95 2.03 -4.46
CA ASN A 42 -14.40 1.68 -3.11
C ASN A 42 -13.27 1.14 -2.24
N GLN A 43 -12.32 0.36 -2.79
CA GLN A 43 -11.11 -0.05 -2.08
C GLN A 43 -10.21 1.14 -1.75
N SER A 44 -10.03 2.08 -2.68
CA SER A 44 -9.22 3.28 -2.43
C SER A 44 -9.84 4.20 -1.38
N LEU A 45 -11.18 4.36 -1.37
CA LEU A 45 -11.90 5.12 -0.36
C LEU A 45 -11.85 4.46 1.03
N GLN A 46 -11.90 3.12 1.10
CA GLN A 46 -11.73 2.40 2.37
C GLN A 46 -10.30 2.53 2.91
N ASN A 47 -9.29 2.60 2.04
CA ASN A 47 -7.91 2.79 2.44
C ASN A 47 -7.63 4.22 2.96
N GLN A 48 -8.35 5.23 2.48
CA GLN A 48 -8.13 6.63 2.88
C GLN A 48 -8.52 6.93 4.33
N ASN A 49 -9.39 6.14 4.94
CA ASN A 49 -9.91 6.36 6.30
C ASN A 49 -9.39 5.35 7.34
N LYS A 50 -8.39 4.52 6.99
CA LYS A 50 -7.81 3.58 7.94
C LYS A 50 -7.11 4.33 9.08
N ARG A 51 -7.41 3.93 10.31
CA ARG A 51 -6.83 4.48 11.53
C ARG A 51 -5.91 3.47 12.20
N ILE A 52 -4.91 3.98 12.87
CA ILE A 52 -3.96 3.22 13.69
C ILE A 52 -4.03 3.70 15.13
N ALA A 53 -4.07 2.78 16.08
CA ALA A 53 -3.92 3.07 17.49
C ALA A 53 -2.45 2.91 17.90
N LEU A 54 -1.84 3.99 18.36
CA LEU A 54 -0.44 4.06 18.75
C LEU A 54 -0.35 4.19 20.28
N GLN A 55 0.18 3.17 20.92
CA GLN A 55 0.35 3.15 22.37
C GLN A 55 1.70 3.77 22.76
N THR A 56 1.66 4.78 23.61
CA THR A 56 2.82 5.43 24.23
C THR A 56 2.76 5.29 25.74
N SER A 57 3.77 5.77 26.45
CA SER A 57 3.74 5.87 27.93
C SER A 57 2.66 6.83 28.46
N GLN A 58 2.15 7.73 27.62
CA GLN A 58 1.14 8.73 27.99
C GLN A 58 -0.31 8.30 27.66
N GLY A 59 -0.49 7.22 26.87
CA GLY A 59 -1.79 6.73 26.48
C GLY A 59 -1.85 6.16 25.08
N ILE A 60 -3.07 5.95 24.57
CA ILE A 60 -3.32 5.45 23.23
C ILE A 60 -3.79 6.62 22.35
N PHE A 61 -3.04 6.88 21.29
CA PHE A 61 -3.34 7.93 20.31
C PHE A 61 -3.86 7.30 19.02
N ILE A 62 -4.99 7.79 18.52
CA ILE A 62 -5.60 7.30 17.29
C ILE A 62 -5.33 8.29 16.17
N HIS A 63 -4.64 7.84 15.14
CA HIS A 63 -4.29 8.64 13.96
C HIS A 63 -4.77 8.00 12.67
N GLU A 64 -5.01 8.80 11.65
CA GLU A 64 -5.20 8.30 10.29
C GLU A 64 -3.86 7.83 9.72
N ILE A 65 -3.83 6.66 9.10
CA ILE A 65 -2.59 6.11 8.52
C ILE A 65 -2.01 7.06 7.49
N LYS A 66 -2.87 7.74 6.68
CA LYS A 66 -2.43 8.70 5.67
C LYS A 66 -1.71 9.92 6.26
N SER A 67 -1.92 10.25 7.54
CA SER A 67 -1.23 11.36 8.21
C SER A 67 0.21 11.04 8.62
N ILE A 68 0.61 9.75 8.52
CA ILE A 68 1.97 9.32 8.82
C ILE A 68 2.84 9.61 7.59
N LEU A 69 3.93 10.35 7.81
CA LEU A 69 4.91 10.67 6.80
C LEU A 69 5.96 9.58 6.63
N LYS A 70 6.53 9.15 7.74
CA LYS A 70 7.59 8.13 7.79
C LYS A 70 7.72 7.55 9.20
N CYS A 71 8.35 6.38 9.30
CA CYS A 71 8.75 5.78 10.57
C CYS A 71 10.27 5.54 10.57
N THR A 72 10.92 5.86 11.68
CA THR A 72 12.36 5.65 11.85
C THR A 72 12.64 4.87 13.10
N SER A 73 13.55 3.87 13.05
CA SER A 73 13.92 3.09 14.22
C SER A 73 15.03 3.76 15.01
N GLU A 74 14.95 3.64 16.32
CA GLU A 74 16.01 3.96 17.27
C GLU A 74 16.10 2.82 18.28
N GLY A 75 17.02 1.87 18.05
CA GLY A 75 17.09 0.64 18.84
C GLY A 75 15.79 -0.18 18.74
N ASN A 76 15.18 -0.43 19.89
CA ASN A 76 13.90 -1.14 20.02
C ASN A 76 12.68 -0.22 19.95
N TYR A 77 12.87 1.06 19.66
CA TYR A 77 11.83 2.06 19.57
C TYR A 77 11.61 2.48 18.13
N THR A 78 10.39 2.94 17.84
CA THR A 78 10.03 3.51 16.55
C THR A 78 9.51 4.93 16.74
N HIS A 79 10.11 5.86 16.03
CA HIS A 79 9.60 7.21 15.88
C HIS A 79 8.63 7.25 14.70
N ILE A 80 7.40 7.62 14.95
CA ILE A 80 6.40 7.88 13.92
C ILE A 80 6.34 9.39 13.69
N HIS A 81 6.64 9.82 12.47
CA HIS A 81 6.62 11.21 12.05
C HIS A 81 5.36 11.48 11.26
N PHE A 82 4.66 12.55 11.58
CA PHE A 82 3.42 12.95 10.93
C PHE A 82 3.65 14.12 9.97
N ILE A 83 2.73 14.30 9.01
CA ILE A 83 2.77 15.37 8.02
C ILE A 83 2.64 16.78 8.63
N ASP A 84 2.02 16.89 9.81
CA ASP A 84 1.89 18.13 10.59
C ASP A 84 3.15 18.48 11.42
N GLY A 85 4.22 17.70 11.28
CA GLY A 85 5.48 17.88 11.98
C GLY A 85 5.53 17.23 13.37
N LYS A 86 4.42 16.69 13.88
CA LYS A 86 4.41 15.94 15.14
C LYS A 86 5.19 14.65 15.03
N LYS A 87 5.66 14.18 16.17
CA LYS A 87 6.44 12.94 16.31
C LYS A 87 6.00 12.19 17.57
N LEU A 88 5.77 10.89 17.43
CA LEU A 88 5.49 9.98 18.54
C LEU A 88 6.59 8.93 18.65
N LEU A 89 7.00 8.63 19.89
CA LEU A 89 7.90 7.52 20.21
C LEU A 89 7.09 6.32 20.71
N ILE A 90 7.26 5.19 20.04
CA ILE A 90 6.56 3.95 20.38
C ILE A 90 7.59 2.90 20.80
N SER A 91 7.34 2.22 21.93
CA SER A 91 8.19 1.13 22.45
C SER A 91 7.95 -0.19 21.73
N LYS A 92 8.07 -0.16 20.41
CA LYS A 92 7.95 -1.31 19.51
C LYS A 92 8.97 -1.19 18.38
N PRO A 93 9.55 -2.32 17.93
CA PRO A 93 10.49 -2.32 16.83
C PRO A 93 9.81 -1.98 15.52
N LEU A 94 10.54 -1.36 14.60
CA LEU A 94 10.04 -0.92 13.28
C LEU A 94 9.42 -2.06 12.46
N LYS A 95 9.84 -3.31 12.68
CA LYS A 95 9.32 -4.50 12.00
C LYS A 95 7.82 -4.69 12.25
N GLU A 96 7.32 -4.40 13.44
CA GLU A 96 5.88 -4.52 13.75
C GLU A 96 5.03 -3.55 12.94
N PHE A 97 5.59 -2.42 12.53
CA PHE A 97 4.92 -1.44 11.69
C PHE A 97 5.02 -1.77 10.20
N GLU A 98 6.01 -2.58 9.77
CA GLU A 98 6.18 -2.97 8.37
C GLU A 98 4.94 -3.69 7.84
N ASP A 99 4.49 -4.74 8.51
CA ASP A 99 3.34 -5.54 8.08
C ASP A 99 2.04 -4.71 8.03
N LEU A 100 1.88 -3.79 8.97
CA LEU A 100 0.70 -2.93 9.06
C LEU A 100 0.70 -1.82 8.01
N LEU A 101 1.84 -1.17 7.77
CA LEU A 101 1.93 0.02 6.95
C LEU A 101 2.18 -0.30 5.47
N CYS A 102 2.99 -1.32 5.14
CA CYS A 102 3.31 -1.63 3.75
C CYS A 102 2.07 -2.02 2.91
N ASN A 103 1.04 -2.56 3.55
CA ASN A 103 -0.26 -2.81 2.91
C ASN A 103 -1.12 -1.54 2.70
N ASN A 104 -0.62 -0.37 3.13
CA ASN A 104 -1.33 0.89 3.10
C ASN A 104 -0.54 2.02 2.42
N GLY A 105 0.26 1.69 1.41
CA GLY A 105 1.00 2.67 0.62
C GLY A 105 2.34 3.10 1.22
N PHE A 106 2.89 2.31 2.13
CA PHE A 106 4.23 2.50 2.68
C PHE A 106 5.21 1.48 2.11
N GLU A 107 6.47 1.83 2.10
CA GLU A 107 7.57 0.93 1.72
C GLU A 107 8.72 1.02 2.72
N ARG A 108 9.26 -0.15 3.09
CA ARG A 108 10.48 -0.22 3.91
C ARG A 108 11.70 -0.09 3.01
N ILE A 109 12.35 1.06 3.05
CA ILE A 109 13.51 1.39 2.19
C ILE A 109 14.85 1.08 2.83
N HIS A 110 14.89 0.93 4.17
CA HIS A 110 16.09 0.67 4.94
C HIS A 110 15.76 -0.15 6.19
N HIS A 111 16.77 -0.79 6.83
CA HIS A 111 16.55 -1.48 8.11
C HIS A 111 15.96 -0.56 9.20
N SER A 112 16.21 0.75 9.10
CA SER A 112 15.74 1.76 10.05
C SER A 112 14.69 2.72 9.49
N HIS A 113 14.20 2.54 8.26
CA HIS A 113 13.26 3.50 7.65
C HIS A 113 12.12 2.82 6.89
N ILE A 114 10.88 3.23 7.22
CA ILE A 114 9.66 3.00 6.44
C ILE A 114 9.14 4.37 6.01
N ILE A 115 8.78 4.55 4.75
CA ILE A 115 8.26 5.80 4.20
C ILE A 115 6.86 5.64 3.65
N ASN A 116 6.08 6.71 3.68
CA ASN A 116 4.82 6.81 2.97
C ASN A 116 5.10 7.25 1.53
N LEU A 117 4.77 6.39 0.56
CA LEU A 117 5.02 6.66 -0.85
C LEU A 117 4.24 7.87 -1.38
N ASN A 118 3.08 8.19 -0.79
CA ASN A 118 2.29 9.37 -1.17
C ASN A 118 2.97 10.70 -0.81
N HIS A 119 3.96 10.68 0.08
CA HIS A 119 4.74 11.84 0.52
C HIS A 119 6.19 11.80 0.04
N LEU A 120 6.50 10.89 -0.88
CA LEU A 120 7.80 10.83 -1.54
C LEU A 120 7.85 11.91 -2.62
N THR A 121 8.88 12.78 -2.56
CA THR A 121 9.06 13.87 -3.51
C THR A 121 10.02 13.48 -4.63
N SER A 122 11.12 12.81 -4.30
CA SER A 122 12.12 12.41 -5.29
C SER A 122 12.99 11.25 -4.81
N PHE A 123 13.57 10.52 -5.76
CA PHE A 123 14.66 9.58 -5.55
C PHE A 123 15.91 10.12 -6.23
N ILE A 124 16.99 10.23 -5.48
CA ILE A 124 18.27 10.76 -5.95
C ILE A 124 19.29 9.61 -6.05
N PHE A 125 19.91 9.45 -7.22
CA PHE A 125 20.84 8.34 -7.50
C PHE A 125 22.24 8.51 -6.89
N LYS A 126 22.57 9.71 -6.40
CA LYS A 126 23.86 10.05 -5.81
C LYS A 126 24.10 9.27 -4.51
N ASP A 127 25.36 8.96 -4.18
CA ASP A 127 25.81 8.39 -2.89
C ASP A 127 25.08 7.09 -2.49
N GLY A 128 24.85 6.20 -3.45
CA GLY A 128 24.16 4.92 -3.24
C GLY A 128 22.64 4.95 -3.42
N GLY A 129 22.04 6.14 -3.38
CA GLY A 129 20.62 6.41 -3.53
C GLY A 129 19.95 6.78 -2.22
N TYR A 130 19.21 7.87 -2.25
CA TYR A 130 18.37 8.33 -1.15
C TYR A 130 17.06 8.90 -1.65
N VAL A 131 16.06 8.90 -0.80
CA VAL A 131 14.75 9.52 -1.06
C VAL A 131 14.66 10.86 -0.35
N VAL A 132 13.91 11.79 -0.95
CA VAL A 132 13.53 13.06 -0.35
C VAL A 132 12.03 13.02 -0.09
N MET A 133 11.64 13.33 1.14
CA MET A 133 10.24 13.36 1.57
C MET A 133 9.67 14.78 1.46
N SER A 134 8.34 14.92 1.57
CA SER A 134 7.66 16.23 1.49
C SER A 134 8.06 17.23 2.60
N ASP A 135 8.57 16.72 3.74
CA ASP A 135 9.18 17.52 4.80
C ASP A 135 10.64 17.95 4.51
N LYS A 136 11.11 17.70 3.28
CA LYS A 136 12.49 17.95 2.82
C LYS A 136 13.56 17.07 3.50
N SER A 137 13.20 16.11 4.32
CA SER A 137 14.14 15.16 4.89
C SER A 137 14.65 14.17 3.84
N SER A 138 15.93 13.84 3.93
CA SER A 138 16.59 12.86 3.07
C SER A 138 16.84 11.58 3.84
N LEU A 139 16.48 10.43 3.28
CA LEU A 139 16.62 9.12 3.91
C LEU A 139 17.37 8.15 2.98
N PRO A 140 18.37 7.43 3.48
CA PRO A 140 19.14 6.49 2.67
C PRO A 140 18.29 5.27 2.29
N VAL A 141 18.50 4.76 1.09
CA VAL A 141 17.91 3.52 0.60
C VAL A 141 18.94 2.41 0.65
N SER A 142 18.64 1.28 1.27
CA SER A 142 19.55 0.16 1.30
C SER A 142 19.74 -0.45 -0.10
N LYS A 143 20.95 -0.93 -0.40
CA LYS A 143 21.26 -1.55 -1.71
C LYS A 143 20.22 -2.62 -2.10
N ARG A 144 19.79 -3.44 -1.14
CA ARG A 144 18.82 -4.51 -1.36
C ARG A 144 17.42 -3.99 -1.72
N LYS A 145 17.01 -2.84 -1.17
CA LYS A 145 15.67 -2.27 -1.38
C LYS A 145 15.58 -1.32 -2.59
N LYS A 146 16.72 -0.94 -3.15
CA LYS A 146 16.78 0.02 -4.26
C LYS A 146 16.04 -0.46 -5.51
N ALA A 147 16.26 -1.71 -5.92
CA ALA A 147 15.62 -2.26 -7.13
C ALA A 147 14.09 -2.32 -6.96
N SER A 148 13.61 -2.86 -5.83
CA SER A 148 12.19 -2.93 -5.50
C SER A 148 11.52 -1.55 -5.44
N LEU A 149 12.17 -0.55 -4.82
CA LEU A 149 11.65 0.80 -4.78
C LEU A 149 11.54 1.42 -6.18
N LEU A 150 12.55 1.26 -7.03
CA LEU A 150 12.52 1.76 -8.40
C LEU A 150 11.43 1.12 -9.25
N GLU A 151 11.16 -0.18 -9.07
CA GLU A 151 10.01 -0.85 -9.72
C GLU A 151 8.68 -0.23 -9.30
N ILE A 152 8.51 0.05 -8.00
CA ILE A 152 7.30 0.72 -7.48
C ILE A 152 7.16 2.10 -8.12
N LEU A 153 8.23 2.90 -8.15
CA LEU A 153 8.22 4.25 -8.72
C LEU A 153 7.91 4.24 -10.22
N ASN A 154 8.45 3.28 -10.96
CA ASN A 154 8.16 3.13 -12.40
C ASN A 154 6.68 2.80 -12.64
N ARG A 155 6.05 1.98 -11.80
CA ARG A 155 4.61 1.69 -11.88
C ARG A 155 3.73 2.91 -11.56
N MET A 156 4.18 3.80 -10.68
CA MET A 156 3.47 5.05 -10.35
C MET A 156 3.46 6.03 -11.52
N ASN A 157 4.47 5.98 -12.40
CA ASN A 157 4.60 6.90 -13.54
C ASN A 157 3.68 6.57 -14.73
N GLY A 158 2.95 5.46 -14.70
CA GLY A 158 2.01 5.09 -15.76
C GLY A 158 2.64 4.90 -17.15
N ILE A 159 3.96 4.63 -17.21
CA ILE A 159 4.72 4.39 -18.44
C ILE A 159 5.10 2.91 -18.52
#